data_d55536341582e2c6c4bb71d9b7ae5940
#
_entry.id   d55536341582e2c6c4bb71d9b7ae5940
#
_cell.length_a   1.000
_cell.length_b   1.000
_cell.length_c   1.000
_cell.angle_alpha   90.00
_cell.angle_beta   90.00
_cell.angle_gamma   90.00
#
_symmetry.space_group_name_H-M   'P 1'
#
loop_
_entity.id
_entity.type
_entity.pdbx_description
1 polymer ?
#
loop_
_entity_poly.entity_id
_entity_poly.type
_entity_poly.pdbx_seq_one_letter_code
_entity_poly.pdbx_strand_id
1 'polypeptide(L)'
;MSTQLHFVPGDHRDRDLYARERVLNSTITAADISRGWEEYLEIFDAFYADDVEVTADTETGPIRGKERIRALLFNFLAPLHVMVEIGGLAIDVRESPIHGDTPDETHSAWSVNLIGVSGRACVLKWCTLRRWADSRIVYERHYDHQQSGGPLTGDDLNMNPSLAIAG
;
A
#
# COMPACT_ATOMS: atom_id res chain seq x y z
N MET A 1 -41.24 18.24 1.91
CA MET A 1 -40.09 19.17 2.05
C MET A 1 -38.87 18.49 1.40
N SER A 2 -38.49 18.98 0.24
CA SER A 2 -37.40 18.40 -0.54
C SER A 2 -36.11 19.13 -0.13
N THR A 3 -35.20 18.40 0.54
CA THR A 3 -33.88 18.92 0.90
C THR A 3 -33.03 18.89 -0.36
N GLN A 4 -32.89 20.03 -1.02
CA GLN A 4 -31.90 20.22 -2.08
C GLN A 4 -30.50 20.14 -1.44
N LEU A 5 -29.79 19.07 -1.75
CA LEU A 5 -28.35 19.01 -1.54
C LEU A 5 -27.69 20.07 -2.44
N HIS A 6 -27.28 21.17 -1.83
CA HIS A 6 -26.42 22.15 -2.50
C HIS A 6 -25.04 21.50 -2.73
N PHE A 7 -24.84 21.06 -3.96
CA PHE A 7 -23.54 20.66 -4.46
C PHE A 7 -22.69 21.93 -4.62
N VAL A 8 -21.76 22.17 -3.70
CA VAL A 8 -20.73 23.20 -3.86
C VAL A 8 -19.71 22.63 -4.86
N PRO A 9 -19.49 23.27 -6.02
CA PRO A 9 -18.45 22.81 -6.93
C PRO A 9 -17.09 23.08 -6.28
N GLY A 10 -16.46 22.02 -5.77
CA GLY A 10 -15.05 22.07 -5.43
C GLY A 10 -14.22 22.38 -6.67
N ASP A 11 -13.07 23.01 -6.51
CA ASP A 11 -12.15 23.39 -7.58
C ASP A 11 -11.87 22.15 -8.46
N HIS A 12 -11.84 22.33 -9.77
CA HIS A 12 -11.61 21.24 -10.74
C HIS A 12 -10.29 20.47 -10.47
N ARG A 13 -9.33 21.11 -9.81
CA ARG A 13 -8.05 20.51 -9.43
C ARG A 13 -8.20 19.38 -8.41
N ASP A 14 -9.06 19.56 -7.42
CA ASP A 14 -9.30 18.56 -6.37
C ASP A 14 -9.89 17.25 -6.92
N ARG A 15 -10.78 17.38 -7.91
CA ARG A 15 -11.40 16.21 -8.56
C ARG A 15 -10.40 15.38 -9.34
N ASP A 16 -9.42 16.03 -9.98
CA ASP A 16 -8.39 15.34 -10.75
C ASP A 16 -7.43 14.56 -9.84
N LEU A 17 -7.06 15.11 -8.67
CA LEU A 17 -6.19 14.43 -7.72
C LEU A 17 -6.85 13.20 -7.09
N TYR A 18 -8.11 13.31 -6.67
CA TYR A 18 -8.85 12.14 -6.16
C TYR A 18 -9.08 11.08 -7.23
N ALA A 19 -9.32 11.48 -8.48
CA ALA A 19 -9.43 10.53 -9.58
C ALA A 19 -8.09 9.82 -9.82
N ARG A 20 -6.97 10.55 -9.76
CA ARG A 20 -5.62 10.01 -9.91
C ARG A 20 -5.22 9.10 -8.74
N GLU A 21 -5.51 9.51 -7.51
CA GLU A 21 -5.36 8.69 -6.31
C GLU A 21 -6.15 7.38 -6.41
N ARG A 22 -7.38 7.44 -6.90
CA ARG A 22 -8.21 6.25 -7.11
C ARG A 22 -7.60 5.30 -8.13
N VAL A 23 -7.04 5.82 -9.24
CA VAL A 23 -6.34 5.00 -10.22
C VAL A 23 -5.15 4.30 -9.57
N LEU A 24 -4.30 5.05 -8.86
CA LEU A 24 -3.16 4.49 -8.13
C LEU A 24 -3.60 3.39 -7.15
N ASN A 25 -4.54 3.69 -6.28
CA ASN A 25 -4.99 2.77 -5.24
C ASN A 25 -5.66 1.52 -5.83
N SER A 26 -6.48 1.69 -6.89
CA SER A 26 -7.08 0.56 -7.60
C SER A 26 -6.03 -0.32 -8.27
N THR A 27 -4.98 0.26 -8.82
CA THR A 27 -3.87 -0.49 -9.44
C THR A 27 -3.09 -1.26 -8.37
N ILE A 28 -2.80 -0.64 -7.21
CA ILE A 28 -2.14 -1.31 -6.08
C ILE A 28 -2.98 -2.48 -5.56
N THR A 29 -4.29 -2.28 -5.35
CA THR A 29 -5.17 -3.33 -4.83
C THR A 29 -5.44 -4.45 -5.82
N ALA A 30 -5.38 -4.17 -7.13
CA ALA A 30 -5.56 -5.15 -8.19
C ALA A 30 -4.28 -5.89 -8.55
N ALA A 31 -3.11 -5.37 -8.16
CA ALA A 31 -1.83 -6.00 -8.47
C ALA A 31 -1.72 -7.37 -7.79
N ASP A 32 -1.40 -8.38 -8.59
CA ASP A 32 -1.30 -9.76 -8.13
C ASP A 32 0.16 -10.08 -7.79
N ILE A 33 0.47 -10.13 -6.51
CA ILE A 33 1.83 -10.39 -6.05
C ILE A 33 2.33 -11.79 -6.43
N SER A 34 1.42 -12.72 -6.77
CA SER A 34 1.80 -14.04 -7.27
C SER A 34 2.45 -14.00 -8.66
N ARG A 35 2.23 -12.94 -9.41
CA ARG A 35 2.86 -12.71 -10.73
C ARG A 35 4.23 -12.04 -10.64
N GLY A 36 4.62 -11.63 -9.44
CA GLY A 36 5.86 -10.92 -9.19
C GLY A 36 5.64 -9.53 -8.61
N TRP A 37 6.73 -8.89 -8.26
CA TRP A 37 6.77 -7.57 -7.64
C TRP A 37 7.05 -6.44 -8.64
N GLU A 38 7.35 -6.77 -9.88
CA GLU A 38 7.68 -5.81 -10.95
C GLU A 38 6.52 -4.85 -11.20
N GLU A 39 5.29 -5.35 -11.20
CA GLU A 39 4.07 -4.56 -11.41
C GLU A 39 3.94 -3.43 -10.37
N TYR A 40 4.28 -3.71 -9.10
CA TYR A 40 4.31 -2.68 -8.05
C TYR A 40 5.38 -1.62 -8.31
N LEU A 41 6.54 -2.02 -8.82
CA LEU A 41 7.61 -1.08 -9.14
C LEU A 41 7.25 -0.19 -10.33
N GLU A 42 6.54 -0.71 -11.32
CA GLU A 42 6.02 0.07 -12.45
C GLU A 42 5.00 1.12 -12.01
N ILE A 43 4.07 0.74 -11.11
CA ILE A 43 3.11 1.67 -10.50
C ILE A 43 3.89 2.79 -9.79
N PHE A 44 4.89 2.43 -9.01
CA PHE A 44 5.71 3.37 -8.29
C PHE A 44 6.38 4.37 -9.25
N ASP A 45 6.99 3.88 -10.32
CA ASP A 45 7.65 4.72 -11.32
C ASP A 45 6.69 5.68 -12.05
N ALA A 46 5.42 5.26 -12.25
CA ALA A 46 4.42 6.06 -12.93
C ALA A 46 3.87 7.23 -12.09
N PHE A 47 3.79 7.04 -10.75
CA PHE A 47 3.09 7.99 -9.88
C PHE A 47 4.00 8.82 -8.98
N TYR A 48 5.22 8.39 -8.72
CA TYR A 48 6.10 9.06 -7.76
C TYR A 48 7.15 9.93 -8.46
N ALA A 49 7.47 11.07 -7.86
CA ALA A 49 8.55 11.95 -8.32
C ALA A 49 9.92 11.35 -7.98
N ASP A 50 10.95 11.72 -8.71
CA ASP A 50 12.30 11.18 -8.51
C ASP A 50 12.90 11.55 -7.14
N ASP A 51 12.53 12.72 -6.61
CA ASP A 51 12.96 13.27 -5.32
C ASP A 51 11.96 13.07 -4.20
N VAL A 52 10.98 12.18 -4.36
CA VAL A 52 9.93 11.92 -3.37
C VAL A 52 10.51 11.63 -1.98
N GLU A 53 9.83 12.15 -0.97
CA GLU A 53 10.12 11.86 0.43
C GLU A 53 8.98 10.99 1.03
N VAL A 54 9.37 9.90 1.68
CA VAL A 54 8.42 9.02 2.40
C VAL A 54 8.79 8.99 3.88
N THR A 55 7.78 9.17 4.73
CA THR A 55 7.88 9.05 6.18
C THR A 55 6.91 8.00 6.70
N ALA A 56 7.26 7.32 7.77
CA ALA A 56 6.38 6.40 8.47
C ALA A 56 6.56 6.54 9.98
N ASP A 57 5.48 6.36 10.73
CA ASP A 57 5.53 6.42 12.21
C ASP A 57 6.41 5.31 12.80
N THR A 58 6.65 4.26 12.03
CA THR A 58 7.49 3.11 12.40
C THR A 58 8.97 3.31 12.07
N GLU A 59 9.33 4.39 11.37
CA GLU A 59 10.69 4.67 10.91
C GLU A 59 11.33 5.82 11.68
N THR A 60 12.64 5.78 11.80
CA THR A 60 13.41 6.79 12.56
C THR A 60 13.66 8.09 11.81
N GLY A 61 13.27 8.19 10.55
CA GLY A 61 13.44 9.39 9.74
C GLY A 61 12.95 9.23 8.31
N PRO A 62 12.94 10.32 7.55
CA PRO A 62 12.47 10.32 6.17
C PRO A 62 13.39 9.53 5.24
N ILE A 63 12.78 8.83 4.30
CA ILE A 63 13.45 8.14 3.20
C ILE A 63 13.26 9.02 1.97
N ARG A 64 14.35 9.38 1.30
CA ARG A 64 14.33 10.29 0.16
C ARG A 64 14.86 9.65 -1.09
N GLY A 65 14.24 9.99 -2.21
CA GLY A 65 14.60 9.55 -3.53
C GLY A 65 13.94 8.26 -3.95
N LYS A 66 13.36 8.26 -5.14
CA LYS A 66 12.59 7.16 -5.70
C LYS A 66 13.37 5.84 -5.74
N GLU A 67 14.62 5.87 -6.12
CA GLU A 67 15.46 4.66 -6.22
C GLU A 67 15.67 3.98 -4.86
N ARG A 68 15.85 4.76 -3.78
CA ARG A 68 16.01 4.21 -2.44
C ARG A 68 14.70 3.58 -1.93
N ILE A 69 13.58 4.25 -2.18
CA ILE A 69 12.26 3.75 -1.78
C ILE A 69 11.94 2.49 -2.57
N ARG A 70 12.26 2.47 -3.87
CA ARG A 70 12.11 1.31 -4.74
C ARG A 70 12.88 0.09 -4.21
N ALA A 71 14.13 0.28 -3.79
CA ALA A 71 14.92 -0.79 -3.20
C ALA A 71 14.31 -1.34 -1.90
N LEU A 72 13.74 -0.48 -1.06
CA LEU A 72 13.04 -0.90 0.17
C LEU A 72 11.75 -1.66 -0.14
N LEU A 73 10.97 -1.20 -1.11
CA LEU A 73 9.78 -1.90 -1.60
C LEU A 73 10.13 -3.29 -2.12
N PHE A 74 11.18 -3.40 -2.92
CA PHE A 74 11.67 -4.68 -3.41
C PHE A 74 11.99 -5.64 -2.27
N ASN A 75 12.75 -5.18 -1.26
CA ASN A 75 13.12 -5.99 -0.10
C ASN A 75 11.90 -6.46 0.72
N PHE A 76 10.82 -5.70 0.69
CA PHE A 76 9.57 -6.06 1.36
C PHE A 76 8.71 -7.01 0.51
N LEU A 77 8.56 -6.74 -0.78
CA LEU A 77 7.65 -7.48 -1.66
C LEU A 77 8.21 -8.84 -2.10
N ALA A 78 9.52 -8.96 -2.32
CA ALA A 78 10.12 -10.19 -2.82
C ALA A 78 9.90 -11.40 -1.87
N PRO A 79 10.06 -11.30 -0.55
CA PRO A 79 9.73 -12.39 0.36
C PRO A 79 8.23 -12.73 0.35
N LEU A 80 7.35 -11.72 0.27
CA LEU A 80 5.90 -11.96 0.22
C LEU A 80 5.51 -12.70 -1.06
N HIS A 81 6.10 -12.34 -2.21
CA HIS A 81 5.89 -13.03 -3.47
C HIS A 81 6.23 -14.52 -3.35
N VAL A 82 7.40 -14.85 -2.81
CA VAL A 82 7.81 -16.24 -2.61
C VAL A 82 6.80 -17.00 -1.74
N MET A 83 6.34 -16.41 -0.64
CA MET A 83 5.37 -17.04 0.27
C MET A 83 4.01 -17.28 -0.41
N VAL A 84 3.56 -16.36 -1.24
CA VAL A 84 2.31 -16.52 -2.01
C VAL A 84 2.48 -17.59 -3.09
N GLU A 85 3.61 -17.59 -3.80
CA GLU A 85 3.90 -18.53 -4.89
C GLU A 85 3.92 -19.99 -4.41
N ILE A 86 4.50 -20.25 -3.24
CA ILE A 86 4.51 -21.59 -2.62
C ILE A 86 3.17 -21.96 -1.96
N GLY A 87 2.16 -21.08 -2.00
CA GLY A 87 0.86 -21.30 -1.41
C GLY A 87 0.83 -21.19 0.14
N GLY A 88 1.87 -20.64 0.75
CA GLY A 88 1.98 -20.45 2.20
C GLY A 88 1.22 -19.23 2.74
N LEU A 89 0.90 -18.27 1.87
CA LEU A 89 0.31 -16.99 2.24
C LEU A 89 -0.75 -16.55 1.23
N ALA A 90 -1.90 -16.10 1.71
CA ALA A 90 -2.86 -15.31 0.95
C ALA A 90 -2.83 -13.86 1.42
N ILE A 91 -2.97 -12.92 0.51
CA ILE A 91 -2.97 -11.48 0.80
C ILE A 91 -4.26 -10.87 0.28
N ASP A 92 -5.00 -10.19 1.18
CA ASP A 92 -6.19 -9.38 0.83
C ASP A 92 -5.91 -7.92 1.18
N VAL A 93 -5.92 -7.05 0.18
CA VAL A 93 -5.64 -5.63 0.32
C VAL A 93 -6.92 -4.85 0.08
N ARG A 94 -7.26 -3.98 1.04
CA ARG A 94 -8.42 -3.09 0.95
C ARG A 94 -7.99 -1.66 1.21
N GLU A 95 -8.61 -0.75 0.48
CA GLU A 95 -8.38 0.67 0.60
C GLU A 95 -9.72 1.41 0.68
N SER A 96 -9.73 2.50 1.44
CA SER A 96 -10.85 3.43 1.52
C SER A 96 -10.33 4.87 1.47
N PRO A 97 -10.84 5.73 0.57
CA PRO A 97 -10.43 7.12 0.52
C PRO A 97 -10.90 7.86 1.78
N ILE A 98 -10.05 8.75 2.27
CA ILE A 98 -10.37 9.70 3.33
C ILE A 98 -10.41 11.09 2.67
N HIS A 99 -11.54 11.78 2.73
CA HIS A 99 -11.64 13.14 2.20
C HIS A 99 -10.87 14.12 3.09
N GLY A 100 -9.93 14.85 2.49
CA GLY A 100 -9.14 15.91 3.14
C GLY A 100 -9.51 17.30 2.62
N ASP A 101 -9.11 18.32 3.35
CA ASP A 101 -9.48 19.73 3.09
C ASP A 101 -8.42 20.51 2.28
N THR A 102 -7.32 19.86 1.90
CA THR A 102 -6.19 20.51 1.22
C THR A 102 -6.18 20.17 -0.27
N PRO A 103 -6.04 21.17 -1.18
CA PRO A 103 -6.22 20.97 -2.62
C PRO A 103 -5.13 20.14 -3.31
N ASP A 104 -3.99 19.94 -2.68
CA ASP A 104 -2.84 19.20 -3.18
C ASP A 104 -2.50 17.93 -2.38
N GLU A 105 -3.38 17.56 -1.44
CA GLU A 105 -3.20 16.37 -0.60
C GLU A 105 -4.36 15.38 -0.78
N THR A 106 -4.02 14.10 -0.77
CA THR A 106 -4.98 13.00 -0.73
C THR A 106 -4.69 12.09 0.46
N HIS A 107 -5.74 11.47 0.99
CA HIS A 107 -5.66 10.58 2.12
C HIS A 107 -6.39 9.26 1.83
N SER A 108 -5.81 8.15 2.27
CA SER A 108 -6.45 6.83 2.22
C SER A 108 -6.17 6.01 3.47
N ALA A 109 -7.13 5.18 3.83
CA ALA A 109 -6.98 4.16 4.87
C ALA A 109 -6.77 2.79 4.21
N TRP A 110 -5.81 2.05 4.70
CA TRP A 110 -5.41 0.75 4.19
C TRP A 110 -5.63 -0.35 5.22
N SER A 111 -6.02 -1.52 4.74
CA SER A 111 -6.07 -2.75 5.51
C SER A 111 -5.50 -3.89 4.68
N VAL A 112 -4.47 -4.53 5.18
CA VAL A 112 -3.85 -5.70 4.56
C VAL A 112 -4.03 -6.89 5.48
N ASN A 113 -4.69 -7.94 4.98
CA ASN A 113 -4.84 -9.20 5.66
C ASN A 113 -3.83 -10.19 5.10
N LEU A 114 -2.91 -10.65 5.93
CA LEU A 114 -1.97 -11.71 5.63
C LEU A 114 -2.52 -12.99 6.26
N ILE A 115 -2.90 -13.96 5.44
CA ILE A 115 -3.59 -15.18 5.88
C ILE A 115 -2.71 -16.37 5.58
N GLY A 116 -2.22 -17.04 6.61
CA GLY A 116 -1.43 -18.26 6.50
C GLY A 116 -2.28 -19.47 6.15
N VAL A 117 -1.65 -20.56 5.73
CA VAL A 117 -2.32 -21.84 5.44
C VAL A 117 -3.01 -22.45 6.64
N SER A 118 -2.57 -22.10 7.87
CA SER A 118 -3.22 -22.50 9.12
C SER A 118 -4.59 -21.84 9.32
N GLY A 119 -4.93 -20.82 8.51
CA GLY A 119 -6.10 -19.97 8.68
C GLY A 119 -5.88 -18.82 9.67
N ARG A 120 -4.72 -18.73 10.33
CA ARG A 120 -4.36 -17.56 11.14
C ARG A 120 -4.12 -16.36 10.23
N ALA A 121 -4.58 -15.21 10.70
CA ALA A 121 -4.42 -13.95 9.99
C ALA A 121 -3.64 -12.94 10.85
N CYS A 122 -2.79 -12.16 10.18
CA CYS A 122 -2.22 -10.93 10.68
C CYS A 122 -2.83 -9.78 9.88
N VAL A 123 -3.46 -8.84 10.55
CA VAL A 123 -4.09 -7.68 9.92
C VAL A 123 -3.26 -6.45 10.22
N LEU A 124 -2.81 -5.80 9.15
CA LEU A 124 -2.08 -4.54 9.21
C LEU A 124 -3.01 -3.43 8.72
N LYS A 125 -3.08 -2.33 9.47
CA LYS A 125 -3.85 -1.14 9.08
C LYS A 125 -2.99 0.08 9.24
N TRP A 126 -3.14 1.03 8.33
CA TRP A 126 -2.51 2.34 8.42
C TRP A 126 -3.27 3.35 7.56
N CYS A 127 -2.94 4.61 7.73
CA CYS A 127 -3.37 5.70 6.87
C CYS A 127 -2.20 6.21 6.04
N THR A 128 -2.48 6.66 4.83
CA THR A 128 -1.50 7.28 3.94
C THR A 128 -1.97 8.69 3.60
N LEU A 129 -1.09 9.67 3.78
CA LEU A 129 -1.22 11.02 3.26
C LEU A 129 -0.26 11.18 2.11
N ARG A 130 -0.73 11.69 0.97
CA ARG A 130 0.10 11.98 -0.20
C ARG A 130 -0.04 13.43 -0.61
N ARG A 131 1.09 14.08 -0.83
CA ARG A 131 1.13 15.42 -1.42
C ARG A 131 1.57 15.33 -2.87
N TRP A 132 0.84 16.02 -3.73
CA TRP A 132 1.00 15.97 -5.17
C TRP A 132 1.56 17.28 -5.73
N ALA A 133 2.49 17.18 -6.69
CA ALA A 133 2.93 18.27 -7.53
C ALA A 133 3.11 17.76 -8.96
N ASP A 134 2.65 18.51 -9.96
CA ASP A 134 2.73 18.15 -11.38
C ASP A 134 2.23 16.73 -11.67
N SER A 135 1.12 16.35 -11.02
CA SER A 135 0.51 15.02 -11.12
C SER A 135 1.38 13.86 -10.60
N ARG A 136 2.41 14.14 -9.80
CA ARG A 136 3.27 13.15 -9.15
C ARG A 136 3.27 13.34 -7.65
N ILE A 137 3.45 12.25 -6.92
CA ILE A 137 3.59 12.25 -5.47
C ILE A 137 5.01 12.71 -5.13
N VAL A 138 5.11 13.82 -4.41
CA VAL A 138 6.37 14.40 -3.96
C VAL A 138 6.63 14.12 -2.48
N TYR A 139 5.57 13.80 -1.73
CA TYR A 139 5.65 13.44 -0.32
C TYR A 139 4.58 12.40 0.01
N GLU A 140 4.95 11.39 0.80
CA GLU A 140 4.04 10.40 1.34
C GLU A 140 4.32 10.16 2.81
N ARG A 141 3.27 10.09 3.62
CA ARG A 141 3.36 9.75 5.03
C ARG A 141 2.45 8.59 5.36
N HIS A 142 3.02 7.56 5.99
CA HIS A 142 2.28 6.46 6.59
C HIS A 142 2.15 6.69 8.11
N TYR A 143 0.93 6.63 8.62
CA TYR A 143 0.64 6.94 10.02
C TYR A 143 -0.52 6.07 10.55
N ASP A 144 -0.75 6.11 11.87
CA ASP A 144 -1.78 5.31 12.56
C ASP A 144 -1.63 3.81 12.31
N HIS A 145 -0.40 3.30 12.37
CA HIS A 145 -0.14 1.88 12.18
C HIS A 145 -0.74 1.06 13.32
N GLN A 146 -1.51 0.06 12.94
CA GLN A 146 -2.14 -0.90 13.84
C GLN A 146 -1.88 -2.31 13.32
N GLN A 147 -1.63 -3.22 14.24
CA GLN A 147 -1.52 -4.64 13.96
C GLN A 147 -2.45 -5.41 14.87
N SER A 148 -3.22 -6.33 14.33
CA SER A 148 -4.04 -7.28 15.06
C SER A 148 -3.80 -8.69 14.54
N GLY A 149 -4.03 -9.68 15.40
CA GLY A 149 -3.53 -11.03 15.18
C GLY A 149 -2.02 -11.08 15.46
N GLY A 150 -1.50 -12.20 15.92
CA GLY A 150 -0.05 -12.35 16.16
C GLY A 150 0.75 -12.41 14.85
N PRO A 151 2.08 -12.28 14.91
CA PRO A 151 2.91 -12.55 13.75
C PRO A 151 2.66 -13.98 13.25
N LEU A 152 2.66 -14.17 11.93
CA LEU A 152 2.59 -15.49 11.34
C LEU A 152 3.92 -16.22 11.58
N THR A 153 3.83 -17.49 11.98
CA THR A 153 4.98 -18.36 12.21
C THR A 153 5.30 -19.20 10.97
N GLY A 154 6.43 -19.91 10.97
CA GLY A 154 6.78 -20.84 9.91
C GLY A 154 5.71 -21.92 9.68
N ASP A 155 5.06 -22.39 10.76
CA ASP A 155 3.97 -23.38 10.66
C ASP A 155 2.72 -22.77 10.00
N ASP A 156 2.42 -21.50 10.27
CA ASP A 156 1.31 -20.78 9.64
C ASP A 156 1.53 -20.61 8.12
N LEU A 157 2.79 -20.56 7.68
CA LEU A 157 3.19 -20.31 6.30
C LEU A 157 3.59 -21.59 5.54
N ASN A 158 3.40 -22.77 6.13
CA ASN A 158 3.87 -24.04 5.59
C ASN A 158 5.40 -24.08 5.31
N MET A 159 6.15 -23.27 6.03
CA MET A 159 7.62 -23.23 5.95
C MET A 159 8.23 -24.24 6.94
N ASN A 160 7.84 -25.53 6.83
CA ASN A 160 8.42 -26.56 7.67
C ASN A 160 9.82 -26.90 7.11
N PRO A 161 10.91 -26.70 7.89
CA PRO A 161 12.27 -26.97 7.41
C PRO A 161 12.50 -28.42 7.02
N SER A 162 11.63 -29.35 7.42
CA SER A 162 11.70 -30.75 7.01
C SER A 162 11.33 -31.00 5.54
N LEU A 163 10.65 -30.07 4.88
CA LEU A 163 10.28 -30.17 3.46
C LEU A 163 11.29 -29.52 2.51
N ALA A 164 12.19 -28.70 3.05
CA ALA A 164 13.22 -28.01 2.25
C ALA A 164 14.43 -28.89 1.88
N ILE A 165 14.47 -30.16 2.32
CA ILE A 165 15.61 -31.07 2.10
C ILE A 165 15.26 -32.23 1.16
N ALA A 166 14.08 -32.25 0.57
CA ALA A 166 13.65 -33.29 -0.38
C ALA A 166 13.50 -32.75 -1.80
N GLY A 167 14.55 -32.11 -2.32
CA GLY A 167 14.63 -31.62 -3.70
C GLY A 167 16.05 -31.72 -4.20
#